data_7181cf93c981f7b664b36b98385c671c
#
_entry.id   7181cf93c981f7b664b36b98385c671c
#
_cell.length_a   1.000
_cell.length_b   1.000
_cell.length_c   1.000
_cell.angle_alpha   90.00
_cell.angle_beta   90.00
_cell.angle_gamma   90.00
#
_symmetry.space_group_name_H-M   'P 1'
#
loop_
_entity.id
_entity.type
_entity.pdbx_description
1 polymer ?
#
loop_
_entity_poly.entity_id
_entity_poly.type
_entity_poly.pdbx_seq_one_letter_code
_entity_poly.pdbx_strand_id
1 'polypeptide(L)'
;MNSPCAYLIGAFSTPFGRHDSLSFRALTAAAFSGALADAALDGGTATDSIWFGCTGTGGWPRAVNIGQMCLYPLIQAGTIRPHTPIYNVENACATGSQALQGAVKDVLAGHAGLALALGVEKTFNPGLDRAAVLKSFSGDPPGSGDVYDAFHDENTAAYGAARARFPVAAPEGGGGSVFMETYATQARVHMGLHGTTQRQLAASAAKNPRYGSMNETAQYRFDLSVEDVLADRLVSYPLTRAMCAPISDGAAAALVCSEAYLRTLPRATQNRAIRVAAIAFTSGTFRAPDEPGLSRAAAQRAYAAAGIGAADIDVAEVHDATSFGEIFQAEMLGFCSPGDGGAFVGVQGSPDRRDRALDDLRAGSPATRRGRRAPGSRSTRRPAGKRRRHHGAGRSRLLRLHPGEGVAGGHGRGPHGH
;
A
#
# COMPACT_ATOMS: atom_id res chain seq x y z
N MET A 1 -26.34 4.49 -17.14
CA MET A 1 -25.94 3.24 -16.46
C MET A 1 -25.00 3.63 -15.34
N ASN A 2 -25.27 3.22 -14.10
CA ASN A 2 -24.34 3.48 -13.00
C ASN A 2 -23.03 2.73 -13.27
N SER A 3 -21.91 3.40 -13.04
CA SER A 3 -20.59 2.74 -13.15
C SER A 3 -20.52 1.56 -12.22
N PRO A 4 -19.88 0.43 -12.62
CA PRO A 4 -19.74 -0.73 -11.75
C PRO A 4 -19.00 -0.37 -10.47
N CYS A 5 -19.46 -0.92 -9.35
CA CYS A 5 -18.87 -0.71 -8.03
C CYS A 5 -18.34 -2.03 -7.47
N ALA A 6 -17.21 -1.95 -6.76
CA ALA A 6 -16.64 -3.05 -6.00
C ALA A 6 -16.72 -2.77 -4.50
N TYR A 7 -16.93 -3.81 -3.71
CA TYR A 7 -17.09 -3.73 -2.27
C TYR A 7 -16.23 -4.77 -1.56
N LEU A 8 -15.50 -4.34 -0.52
CA LEU A 8 -14.88 -5.23 0.45
C LEU A 8 -15.95 -5.70 1.43
N ILE A 9 -16.08 -7.01 1.61
CA ILE A 9 -17.10 -7.64 2.46
C ILE A 9 -16.53 -8.44 3.61
N GLY A 10 -15.25 -8.79 3.56
CA GLY A 10 -14.53 -9.47 4.62
C GLY A 10 -13.04 -9.32 4.43
N ALA A 11 -12.31 -9.25 5.54
CA ALA A 11 -10.86 -9.18 5.56
C ALA A 11 -10.32 -9.86 6.82
N PHE A 12 -9.15 -10.47 6.70
CA PHE A 12 -8.48 -11.09 7.83
C PHE A 12 -6.96 -11.04 7.64
N SER A 13 -6.26 -10.89 8.76
CA SER A 13 -4.81 -10.97 8.84
C SER A 13 -4.44 -11.92 9.98
N THR A 14 -3.53 -12.85 9.73
CA THR A 14 -2.90 -13.60 10.81
C THR A 14 -2.09 -12.64 11.70
N PRO A 15 -1.84 -12.96 12.97
CA PRO A 15 -0.84 -12.22 13.73
C PRO A 15 0.51 -12.22 13.00
N PHE A 16 1.15 -11.06 12.90
CA PHE A 16 2.49 -10.95 12.33
C PHE A 16 3.55 -11.33 13.38
N GLY A 17 4.54 -12.11 12.96
CA GLY A 17 5.59 -12.54 13.85
C GLY A 17 6.43 -13.67 13.28
N ARG A 18 7.07 -14.44 14.16
CA ARG A 18 7.82 -15.62 13.79
C ARG A 18 6.94 -16.86 13.91
N HIS A 19 6.67 -17.51 12.80
CA HIS A 19 5.80 -18.69 12.70
C HIS A 19 6.58 -19.93 12.23
N ASP A 20 7.56 -20.37 12.99
CA ASP A 20 8.43 -21.52 12.62
C ASP A 20 7.64 -22.81 12.34
N SER A 21 6.56 -23.05 13.08
CA SER A 21 5.72 -24.25 12.95
C SER A 21 4.65 -24.17 11.85
N LEU A 22 4.38 -22.98 11.30
CA LEU A 22 3.35 -22.81 10.27
C LEU A 22 3.96 -22.80 8.87
N SER A 23 3.42 -23.60 7.98
CA SER A 23 3.79 -23.61 6.58
C SER A 23 3.10 -22.46 5.82
N PHE A 24 3.57 -22.16 4.59
CA PHE A 24 2.86 -21.27 3.67
C PHE A 24 1.40 -21.68 3.49
N ARG A 25 1.12 -22.99 3.36
CA ARG A 25 -0.24 -23.54 3.24
C ARG A 25 -1.09 -23.28 4.47
N ALA A 26 -0.53 -23.44 5.67
CA ALA A 26 -1.26 -23.22 6.92
C ALA A 26 -1.62 -21.74 7.10
N LEU A 27 -0.67 -20.81 6.85
CA LEU A 27 -0.93 -19.37 6.87
C LEU A 27 -1.96 -18.97 5.82
N THR A 28 -1.85 -19.49 4.59
CA THR A 28 -2.81 -19.27 3.51
C THR A 28 -4.23 -19.72 3.91
N ALA A 29 -4.36 -20.92 4.46
CA ALA A 29 -5.65 -21.45 4.88
C ALA A 29 -6.26 -20.64 6.04
N ALA A 30 -5.45 -20.19 6.99
CA ALA A 30 -5.90 -19.35 8.09
C ALA A 30 -6.43 -18.00 7.58
N ALA A 31 -5.69 -17.33 6.67
CA ALA A 31 -6.12 -16.06 6.10
C ALA A 31 -7.40 -16.21 5.26
N PHE A 32 -7.48 -17.25 4.43
CA PHE A 32 -8.66 -17.55 3.64
C PHE A 32 -9.89 -17.77 4.52
N SER A 33 -9.79 -18.67 5.51
CA SER A 33 -10.92 -19.01 6.40
C SER A 33 -11.32 -17.82 7.26
N GLY A 34 -10.36 -17.03 7.73
CA GLY A 34 -10.63 -15.82 8.49
C GLY A 34 -11.39 -14.76 7.70
N ALA A 35 -11.04 -14.54 6.43
CA ALA A 35 -11.75 -13.61 5.57
C ALA A 35 -13.19 -14.08 5.26
N LEU A 36 -13.41 -15.38 5.05
CA LEU A 36 -14.76 -15.94 4.90
C LEU A 36 -15.59 -15.73 6.18
N ALA A 37 -15.01 -16.04 7.34
CA ALA A 37 -15.68 -15.87 8.63
C ALA A 37 -16.06 -14.40 8.90
N ASP A 38 -15.17 -13.45 8.60
CA ASP A 38 -15.46 -12.02 8.72
C ASP A 38 -16.57 -11.56 7.78
N ALA A 39 -16.64 -12.13 6.57
CA ALA A 39 -17.73 -11.89 5.62
C ALA A 39 -19.06 -12.60 6.01
N ALA A 40 -19.07 -13.43 7.04
CA ALA A 40 -20.15 -14.33 7.38
C ALA A 40 -20.57 -15.25 6.21
N LEU A 41 -19.56 -15.75 5.48
CA LEU A 41 -19.73 -16.71 4.40
C LEU A 41 -19.36 -18.10 4.90
N ASP A 42 -20.25 -19.07 4.65
CA ASP A 42 -20.00 -20.47 4.97
C ASP A 42 -18.93 -21.07 4.04
N GLY A 43 -18.25 -22.10 4.52
CA GLY A 43 -17.33 -22.89 3.72
C GLY A 43 -18.00 -23.41 2.44
N GLY A 44 -17.27 -23.48 1.34
CA GLY A 44 -17.81 -23.84 0.02
C GLY A 44 -18.29 -22.65 -0.81
N THR A 45 -18.08 -21.43 -0.34
CA THR A 45 -18.32 -20.21 -1.12
C THR A 45 -17.42 -20.20 -2.35
N ALA A 46 -18.04 -20.15 -3.50
CA ALA A 46 -17.34 -20.16 -4.76
C ALA A 46 -16.83 -18.76 -5.08
N THR A 47 -15.56 -18.50 -4.83
CA THR A 47 -14.88 -17.35 -5.43
C THR A 47 -14.71 -17.57 -6.93
N ASP A 48 -14.95 -16.54 -7.73
CA ASP A 48 -14.85 -16.62 -9.19
C ASP A 48 -13.40 -16.44 -9.68
N SER A 49 -12.58 -15.71 -8.91
CA SER A 49 -11.15 -15.56 -9.17
C SER A 49 -10.36 -15.34 -7.89
N ILE A 50 -9.08 -15.71 -7.90
CA ILE A 50 -8.15 -15.54 -6.77
C ILE A 50 -6.87 -14.87 -7.28
N TRP A 51 -6.50 -13.79 -6.63
CA TRP A 51 -5.25 -13.07 -6.82
C TRP A 51 -4.34 -13.35 -5.63
N PHE A 52 -3.27 -14.10 -5.88
CA PHE A 52 -2.37 -14.60 -4.86
C PHE A 52 -1.02 -13.90 -4.91
N GLY A 53 -0.66 -13.21 -3.84
CA GLY A 53 0.58 -12.45 -3.70
C GLY A 53 1.61 -13.17 -2.83
N CYS A 54 2.84 -13.29 -3.33
CA CYS A 54 3.99 -13.76 -2.57
C CYS A 54 5.27 -13.26 -3.24
N THR A 55 6.19 -12.65 -2.48
CA THR A 55 7.47 -12.17 -3.01
C THR A 55 8.52 -13.27 -3.04
N GLY A 56 8.36 -14.32 -2.25
CA GLY A 56 9.34 -15.40 -2.10
C GLY A 56 10.61 -14.94 -1.38
N THR A 57 10.48 -13.99 -0.46
CA THR A 57 11.59 -13.56 0.41
C THR A 57 11.92 -14.60 1.48
N GLY A 58 12.99 -14.36 2.27
CA GLY A 58 13.39 -15.26 3.35
C GLY A 58 14.24 -16.45 2.90
N GLY A 59 14.69 -16.46 1.64
CA GLY A 59 15.60 -17.51 1.12
C GLY A 59 14.95 -18.88 0.98
N TRP A 60 13.61 -18.93 0.95
CA TRP A 60 12.89 -20.15 0.63
C TRP A 60 13.02 -20.47 -0.86
N PRO A 61 13.08 -21.75 -1.24
CA PRO A 61 13.07 -22.12 -2.64
C PRO A 61 11.86 -21.50 -3.35
N ARG A 62 12.10 -20.80 -4.44
CA ARG A 62 11.02 -20.22 -5.25
C ARG A 62 10.20 -21.35 -5.86
N ALA A 63 8.95 -21.47 -5.43
CA ALA A 63 7.99 -22.36 -6.04
C ALA A 63 7.31 -21.64 -7.22
N VAL A 64 7.33 -22.26 -8.40
CA VAL A 64 6.44 -21.83 -9.49
C VAL A 64 4.99 -22.09 -9.10
N ASN A 65 4.07 -21.22 -9.51
CA ASN A 65 2.64 -21.36 -9.20
C ASN A 65 2.34 -21.52 -7.70
N ILE A 66 3.00 -20.73 -6.86
CA ILE A 66 2.92 -20.84 -5.41
C ILE A 66 1.47 -20.73 -4.90
N GLY A 67 0.63 -19.91 -5.52
CA GLY A 67 -0.78 -19.76 -5.18
C GLY A 67 -1.54 -21.08 -5.37
N GLN A 68 -1.36 -21.75 -6.49
CA GLN A 68 -1.97 -23.06 -6.75
C GLN A 68 -1.51 -24.07 -5.71
N MET A 69 -0.21 -24.09 -5.38
CA MET A 69 0.34 -25.04 -4.40
C MET A 69 -0.17 -24.79 -2.99
N CYS A 70 -0.33 -23.52 -2.60
CA CYS A 70 -0.85 -23.15 -1.28
C CYS A 70 -2.35 -23.41 -1.15
N LEU A 71 -3.12 -23.18 -2.21
CA LEU A 71 -4.57 -23.32 -2.22
C LEU A 71 -5.06 -24.73 -2.57
N TYR A 72 -4.18 -25.60 -3.09
CA TYR A 72 -4.53 -26.97 -3.49
C TYR A 72 -5.28 -27.77 -2.41
N PRO A 73 -4.90 -27.75 -1.12
CA PRO A 73 -5.66 -28.46 -0.09
C PRO A 73 -7.10 -27.94 0.06
N LEU A 74 -7.34 -26.65 -0.15
CA LEU A 74 -8.67 -26.05 -0.08
C LEU A 74 -9.54 -26.43 -1.30
N ILE A 75 -8.91 -26.59 -2.47
CA ILE A 75 -9.56 -27.13 -3.67
C ILE A 75 -9.93 -28.59 -3.46
N GLN A 76 -9.03 -29.43 -2.92
CA GLN A 76 -9.29 -30.84 -2.62
C GLN A 76 -10.41 -30.99 -1.59
N ALA A 77 -10.49 -30.13 -0.60
CA ALA A 77 -11.56 -30.12 0.39
C ALA A 77 -12.90 -29.59 -0.14
N GLY A 78 -12.97 -29.14 -1.40
CA GLY A 78 -14.18 -28.54 -1.98
C GLY A 78 -14.53 -27.14 -1.46
N THR A 79 -13.63 -26.52 -0.69
CA THR A 79 -13.81 -25.14 -0.18
C THR A 79 -13.64 -24.10 -1.28
N ILE A 80 -12.75 -24.38 -2.23
CA ILE A 80 -12.58 -23.61 -3.47
C ILE A 80 -13.02 -24.50 -4.62
N ARG A 81 -13.82 -23.96 -5.54
CA ARG A 81 -14.25 -24.69 -6.73
C ARG A 81 -13.06 -25.16 -7.58
N PRO A 82 -13.06 -26.38 -8.10
CA PRO A 82 -12.12 -26.76 -9.14
C PRO A 82 -12.18 -25.78 -10.32
N HIS A 83 -11.03 -25.52 -10.92
CA HIS A 83 -10.87 -24.62 -12.07
C HIS A 83 -11.09 -23.12 -11.78
N THR A 84 -11.26 -22.71 -10.50
CA THR A 84 -11.18 -21.28 -10.15
C THR A 84 -9.81 -20.73 -10.60
N PRO A 85 -9.77 -19.68 -11.43
CA PRO A 85 -8.51 -19.09 -11.88
C PRO A 85 -7.73 -18.49 -10.69
N ILE A 86 -6.44 -18.81 -10.62
CA ILE A 86 -5.52 -18.32 -9.61
C ILE A 86 -4.40 -17.56 -10.31
N TYR A 87 -4.30 -16.26 -10.08
CA TYR A 87 -3.28 -15.36 -10.60
C TYR A 87 -2.20 -15.16 -9.56
N ASN A 88 -0.95 -15.54 -9.86
CA ASN A 88 0.17 -15.25 -8.99
C ASN A 88 0.73 -13.87 -9.34
N VAL A 89 0.92 -13.02 -8.33
CA VAL A 89 1.43 -11.66 -8.49
C VAL A 89 2.59 -11.40 -7.54
N GLU A 90 3.50 -10.54 -8.00
CA GLU A 90 4.65 -10.07 -7.24
C GLU A 90 4.92 -8.61 -7.61
N ASN A 91 5.15 -7.77 -6.60
CA ASN A 91 5.52 -6.37 -6.74
C ASN A 91 6.18 -5.87 -5.44
N ALA A 92 7.18 -6.60 -4.97
CA ALA A 92 7.89 -6.35 -3.72
C ALA A 92 6.89 -6.02 -2.57
N CYS A 93 7.11 -4.92 -1.84
CA CYS A 93 6.26 -4.50 -0.73
C CYS A 93 4.80 -4.17 -1.14
N ALA A 94 4.53 -3.97 -2.43
CA ALA A 94 3.19 -3.69 -2.95
C ALA A 94 2.44 -4.95 -3.43
N THR A 95 3.00 -6.15 -3.24
CA THR A 95 2.44 -7.41 -3.74
C THR A 95 1.00 -7.65 -3.28
N GLY A 96 0.70 -7.45 -1.99
CA GLY A 96 -0.66 -7.59 -1.46
C GLY A 96 -1.63 -6.57 -2.05
N SER A 97 -1.18 -5.33 -2.22
CA SER A 97 -1.97 -4.28 -2.88
C SER A 97 -2.24 -4.59 -4.36
N GLN A 98 -1.28 -5.22 -5.05
CA GLN A 98 -1.46 -5.66 -6.43
C GLN A 98 -2.49 -6.79 -6.53
N ALA A 99 -2.45 -7.74 -5.60
CA ALA A 99 -3.48 -8.78 -5.50
C ALA A 99 -4.87 -8.16 -5.30
N LEU A 100 -5.00 -7.20 -4.39
CA LEU A 100 -6.26 -6.48 -4.18
C LEU A 100 -6.71 -5.72 -5.42
N GLN A 101 -5.78 -5.04 -6.14
CA GLN A 101 -6.11 -4.36 -7.38
C GLN A 101 -6.63 -5.34 -8.45
N GLY A 102 -6.02 -6.52 -8.57
CA GLY A 102 -6.47 -7.56 -9.50
C GLY A 102 -7.90 -8.00 -9.20
N ALA A 103 -8.20 -8.33 -7.94
CA ALA A 103 -9.54 -8.72 -7.50
C ALA A 103 -10.58 -7.61 -7.77
N VAL A 104 -10.24 -6.35 -7.48
CA VAL A 104 -11.11 -5.20 -7.78
C VAL A 104 -11.35 -5.05 -9.28
N LYS A 105 -10.31 -5.19 -10.11
CA LYS A 105 -10.44 -5.11 -11.57
C LYS A 105 -11.35 -6.20 -12.14
N ASP A 106 -11.23 -7.44 -11.66
CA ASP A 106 -12.09 -8.54 -12.11
C ASP A 106 -13.56 -8.24 -11.80
N VAL A 107 -13.85 -7.73 -10.60
CA VAL A 107 -15.20 -7.36 -10.20
C VAL A 107 -15.73 -6.19 -11.04
N LEU A 108 -14.94 -5.13 -11.23
CA LEU A 108 -15.35 -3.97 -12.02
C LEU A 108 -15.52 -4.30 -13.51
N ALA A 109 -14.76 -5.24 -14.04
CA ALA A 109 -14.88 -5.73 -15.41
C ALA A 109 -16.03 -6.71 -15.63
N GLY A 110 -16.69 -7.16 -14.53
CA GLY A 110 -17.76 -8.16 -14.59
C GLY A 110 -17.26 -9.60 -14.79
N HIS A 111 -15.97 -9.85 -14.64
CA HIS A 111 -15.38 -11.21 -14.71
C HIS A 111 -15.64 -12.01 -13.44
N ALA A 112 -15.86 -11.35 -12.30
CA ALA A 112 -16.12 -11.96 -11.01
C ALA A 112 -17.30 -11.28 -10.30
N GLY A 113 -18.20 -12.06 -9.75
CA GLY A 113 -19.17 -11.61 -8.75
C GLY A 113 -18.53 -11.51 -7.37
N LEU A 114 -17.64 -12.45 -7.06
CA LEU A 114 -16.84 -12.54 -5.84
C LEU A 114 -15.40 -12.90 -6.19
N ALA A 115 -14.44 -12.04 -5.85
CA ALA A 115 -13.01 -12.26 -6.02
C ALA A 115 -12.27 -12.26 -4.67
N LEU A 116 -11.20 -13.03 -4.56
CA LEU A 116 -10.32 -13.08 -3.40
C LEU A 116 -8.97 -12.45 -3.74
N ALA A 117 -8.52 -11.52 -2.91
CA ALA A 117 -7.12 -11.12 -2.82
C ALA A 117 -6.50 -11.78 -1.59
N LEU A 118 -5.36 -12.44 -1.73
CA LEU A 118 -4.66 -13.12 -0.65
C LEU A 118 -3.16 -12.94 -0.82
N GLY A 119 -2.46 -12.62 0.28
CA GLY A 119 -1.01 -12.57 0.33
C GLY A 119 -0.47 -13.42 1.46
N VAL A 120 0.68 -14.06 1.25
CA VAL A 120 1.40 -14.81 2.27
C VAL A 120 2.90 -14.58 2.12
N GLU A 121 3.58 -14.38 3.24
CA GLU A 121 5.04 -14.33 3.25
C GLU A 121 5.60 -15.05 4.47
N LYS A 122 6.72 -15.75 4.27
CA LYS A 122 7.54 -16.30 5.33
C LYS A 122 8.97 -15.82 5.17
N THR A 123 9.40 -14.98 6.08
CA THR A 123 10.75 -14.41 6.08
C THR A 123 11.68 -15.10 7.06
N PHE A 124 11.13 -15.76 8.09
CA PHE A 124 11.94 -16.59 8.97
C PHE A 124 12.15 -17.97 8.35
N ASN A 125 13.40 -18.28 8.05
CA ASN A 125 13.82 -19.58 7.53
C ASN A 125 14.80 -20.22 8.52
N PRO A 126 14.39 -21.27 9.23
CA PRO A 126 15.25 -21.91 10.24
C PRO A 126 16.49 -22.59 9.63
N GLY A 127 16.52 -22.82 8.31
CA GLY A 127 17.68 -23.36 7.60
C GLY A 127 18.75 -22.33 7.22
N LEU A 128 18.50 -21.02 7.50
CA LEU A 128 19.39 -19.93 7.14
C LEU A 128 19.73 -19.08 8.37
N ASP A 129 20.96 -18.57 8.39
CA ASP A 129 21.31 -17.53 9.35
C ASP A 129 20.66 -16.19 8.97
N ARG A 130 20.69 -15.25 9.93
CA ARG A 130 20.07 -13.94 9.73
C ARG A 130 20.67 -13.15 8.57
N ALA A 131 21.97 -13.27 8.32
CA ALA A 131 22.63 -12.55 7.24
C ALA A 131 22.17 -13.06 5.87
N ALA A 132 22.06 -14.38 5.72
CA ALA A 132 21.52 -15.02 4.52
C ALA A 132 20.04 -14.64 4.28
N VAL A 133 19.22 -14.60 5.33
CA VAL A 133 17.83 -14.12 5.23
C VAL A 133 17.79 -12.66 4.77
N LEU A 134 18.57 -11.76 5.39
CA LEU A 134 18.62 -10.36 4.98
C LEU A 134 19.14 -10.18 3.56
N LYS A 135 20.10 -11.00 3.14
CA LYS A 135 20.58 -11.00 1.76
C LYS A 135 19.51 -11.41 0.75
N SER A 136 18.61 -12.33 1.11
CA SER A 136 17.50 -12.75 0.24
C SER A 136 16.52 -11.63 -0.09
N PHE A 137 16.44 -10.60 0.76
CA PHE A 137 15.62 -9.41 0.49
C PHE A 137 16.22 -8.49 -0.57
N SER A 138 17.55 -8.52 -0.80
CA SER A 138 18.18 -7.67 -1.81
C SER A 138 17.82 -8.04 -3.24
N GLY A 139 17.07 -9.14 -3.40
CA GLY A 139 16.53 -9.52 -4.70
C GLY A 139 17.59 -10.05 -5.68
N ASP A 140 18.78 -10.39 -5.20
CA ASP A 140 19.88 -10.91 -6.00
C ASP A 140 19.76 -12.44 -6.18
N PRO A 141 18.93 -12.92 -7.13
CA PRO A 141 18.94 -14.33 -7.48
C PRO A 141 20.23 -14.65 -8.25
N PRO A 142 20.87 -15.78 -7.99
CA PRO A 142 22.01 -16.22 -8.76
C PRO A 142 21.70 -16.19 -10.26
N GLY A 143 22.45 -15.41 -11.04
CA GLY A 143 22.33 -15.37 -12.50
C GLY A 143 21.47 -14.26 -13.11
N SER A 144 21.04 -13.25 -12.33
CA SER A 144 20.32 -12.07 -12.86
C SER A 144 21.23 -10.89 -13.22
N GLY A 145 22.53 -11.13 -13.41
CA GLY A 145 23.60 -10.14 -13.46
C GLY A 145 23.33 -8.87 -14.27
N ASP A 146 22.82 -8.99 -15.50
CA ASP A 146 22.65 -7.85 -16.39
C ASP A 146 21.56 -6.86 -15.95
N VAL A 147 20.44 -7.34 -15.41
CA VAL A 147 19.32 -6.49 -14.98
C VAL A 147 19.59 -5.88 -13.61
N TYR A 148 20.17 -6.66 -12.71
CA TYR A 148 20.38 -6.25 -11.32
C TYR A 148 21.59 -5.36 -11.14
N ASP A 149 22.70 -5.70 -11.81
CA ASP A 149 23.96 -4.96 -11.71
C ASP A 149 23.79 -3.55 -12.27
N ALA A 150 23.14 -3.40 -13.44
CA ALA A 150 22.86 -2.10 -14.02
C ALA A 150 21.96 -1.25 -13.09
N PHE A 151 20.89 -1.83 -12.55
CA PHE A 151 20.00 -1.12 -11.62
C PHE A 151 20.69 -0.74 -10.32
N HIS A 152 21.54 -1.63 -9.79
CA HIS A 152 22.30 -1.37 -8.56
C HIS A 152 23.33 -0.25 -8.76
N ASP A 153 24.06 -0.25 -9.88
CA ASP A 153 25.07 0.76 -10.19
C ASP A 153 24.44 2.14 -10.41
N GLU A 154 23.34 2.21 -11.14
CA GLU A 154 22.60 3.44 -11.38
C GLU A 154 22.04 4.02 -10.07
N ASN A 155 21.45 3.19 -9.21
CA ASN A 155 20.97 3.62 -7.90
C ASN A 155 22.14 4.10 -7.00
N THR A 156 23.24 3.36 -6.97
CA THR A 156 24.43 3.72 -6.18
C THR A 156 24.98 5.07 -6.61
N ALA A 157 25.07 5.32 -7.91
CA ALA A 157 25.50 6.61 -8.46
C ALA A 157 24.53 7.74 -8.09
N ALA A 158 23.22 7.53 -8.26
CA ALA A 158 22.20 8.53 -7.94
C ALA A 158 22.20 8.88 -6.44
N TYR A 159 22.29 7.89 -5.57
CA TYR A 159 22.38 8.13 -4.12
C TYR A 159 23.71 8.74 -3.69
N GLY A 160 24.80 8.41 -4.36
CA GLY A 160 26.10 9.06 -4.16
C GLY A 160 26.05 10.55 -4.48
N ALA A 161 25.51 10.90 -5.65
CA ALA A 161 25.30 12.28 -6.06
C ALA A 161 24.36 13.05 -5.09
N ALA A 162 23.28 12.41 -4.64
CA ALA A 162 22.37 13.02 -3.68
C ALA A 162 23.03 13.29 -2.33
N ARG A 163 23.82 12.36 -1.82
CA ARG A 163 24.60 12.57 -0.57
C ARG A 163 25.59 13.72 -0.69
N ALA A 164 26.25 13.85 -1.85
CA ALA A 164 27.16 14.97 -2.10
C ALA A 164 26.43 16.32 -2.20
N ARG A 165 25.25 16.35 -2.80
CA ARG A 165 24.44 17.56 -2.94
C ARG A 165 23.80 17.99 -1.62
N PHE A 166 23.40 17.06 -0.76
CA PHE A 166 22.74 17.30 0.52
C PHE A 166 23.54 16.68 1.68
N PRO A 167 24.73 17.24 2.00
CA PRO A 167 25.59 16.66 3.02
C PRO A 167 24.94 16.81 4.41
N VAL A 168 24.79 15.69 5.10
CA VAL A 168 24.38 15.64 6.50
C VAL A 168 25.48 14.93 7.26
N ALA A 169 25.99 15.55 8.32
CA ALA A 169 26.97 14.93 9.18
C ALA A 169 26.42 13.60 9.73
N ALA A 170 27.12 12.52 9.49
CA ALA A 170 26.73 11.20 9.92
C ALA A 170 27.87 10.57 10.76
N PRO A 171 27.54 9.92 11.88
CA PRO A 171 28.52 9.15 12.63
C PRO A 171 29.04 7.99 11.79
N GLU A 172 30.29 7.63 12.00
CA GLU A 172 30.85 6.42 11.41
C GLU A 172 30.21 5.18 12.02
N GLY A 173 30.05 4.14 11.21
CA GLY A 173 29.53 2.85 11.67
C GLY A 173 28.13 2.56 11.13
N GLY A 174 27.65 1.37 11.46
CA GLY A 174 26.42 0.79 10.93
C GLY A 174 26.75 -0.23 9.83
N GLY A 175 25.85 -1.16 9.61
CA GLY A 175 25.91 -2.18 8.56
C GLY A 175 24.48 -2.60 8.28
N GLY A 176 23.82 -1.87 7.41
CA GLY A 176 22.46 -2.15 6.97
C GLY A 176 22.44 -3.02 5.70
N SER A 177 21.27 -3.52 5.36
CA SER A 177 21.00 -4.05 4.04
C SER A 177 20.96 -2.90 3.02
N VAL A 178 21.09 -3.20 1.73
CA VAL A 178 20.93 -2.23 0.63
C VAL A 178 19.65 -1.42 0.78
N PHE A 179 18.54 -2.05 1.18
CA PHE A 179 17.27 -1.36 1.42
C PHE A 179 17.35 -0.33 2.54
N MET A 180 17.97 -0.68 3.67
CA MET A 180 18.08 0.26 4.78
C MET A 180 19.01 1.43 4.44
N GLU A 181 20.05 1.20 3.66
CA GLU A 181 20.91 2.28 3.15
C GLU A 181 20.14 3.20 2.19
N THR A 182 19.29 2.64 1.34
CA THR A 182 18.41 3.40 0.45
C THR A 182 17.49 4.33 1.25
N TYR A 183 16.76 3.80 2.22
CA TYR A 183 15.88 4.60 3.09
C TYR A 183 16.65 5.63 3.93
N ALA A 184 17.81 5.26 4.45
CA ALA A 184 18.66 6.17 5.19
C ALA A 184 19.16 7.33 4.32
N THR A 185 19.51 7.06 3.05
CA THR A 185 19.92 8.10 2.11
C THR A 185 18.75 9.04 1.77
N GLN A 186 17.56 8.51 1.54
CA GLN A 186 16.37 9.34 1.34
C GLN A 186 16.09 10.22 2.56
N ALA A 187 16.20 9.66 3.77
CA ALA A 187 16.05 10.41 5.00
C ALA A 187 17.10 11.52 5.13
N ARG A 188 18.39 11.27 4.83
CA ARG A 188 19.45 12.29 4.83
C ARG A 188 19.18 13.42 3.83
N VAL A 189 18.74 13.08 2.63
CA VAL A 189 18.34 14.10 1.64
C VAL A 189 17.22 14.97 2.19
N HIS A 190 16.21 14.37 2.77
CA HIS A 190 15.08 15.08 3.36
C HIS A 190 15.52 15.97 4.56
N MET A 191 16.43 15.46 5.40
CA MET A 191 17.05 16.23 6.48
C MET A 191 17.80 17.45 5.93
N GLY A 192 18.58 17.27 4.86
CA GLY A 192 19.34 18.37 4.25
C GLY A 192 18.46 19.42 3.56
N LEU A 193 17.36 18.98 2.93
CA LEU A 193 16.43 19.88 2.23
C LEU A 193 15.49 20.63 3.17
N HIS A 194 14.96 19.94 4.17
CA HIS A 194 13.80 20.39 4.95
C HIS A 194 14.10 20.57 6.44
N GLY A 195 15.30 20.18 6.90
CA GLY A 195 15.66 20.28 8.32
C GLY A 195 14.99 19.22 9.20
N THR A 196 14.43 18.16 8.63
CA THR A 196 13.90 17.02 9.39
C THR A 196 14.98 16.46 10.30
N THR A 197 14.63 16.13 11.51
CA THR A 197 15.58 15.70 12.53
C THR A 197 15.47 14.19 12.82
N GLN A 198 16.56 13.58 13.27
CA GLN A 198 16.54 12.19 13.74
C GLN A 198 15.51 12.00 14.87
N ARG A 199 15.29 13.03 15.71
CA ARG A 199 14.30 12.99 16.79
C ARG A 199 12.87 12.87 16.27
N GLN A 200 12.54 13.49 15.13
CA GLN A 200 11.23 13.32 14.49
C GLN A 200 11.04 11.90 13.95
N LEU A 201 12.10 11.29 13.39
CA LEU A 201 12.07 9.89 12.99
C LEU A 201 11.88 8.97 14.22
N ALA A 202 12.57 9.29 15.33
CA ALA A 202 12.43 8.53 16.57
C ALA A 202 11.03 8.63 17.18
N ALA A 203 10.38 9.79 17.06
CA ALA A 203 9.01 9.98 17.54
C ALA A 203 8.01 9.11 16.78
N SER A 204 8.15 9.00 15.44
CA SER A 204 7.36 8.07 14.63
C SER A 204 7.58 6.62 15.08
N ALA A 205 8.85 6.21 15.23
CA ALA A 205 9.19 4.85 15.66
C ALA A 205 8.69 4.50 17.07
N ALA A 206 8.73 5.43 18.01
CA ALA A 206 8.25 5.22 19.38
C ALA A 206 6.71 5.09 19.45
N LYS A 207 6.00 5.83 18.60
CA LYS A 207 4.54 5.81 18.53
C LYS A 207 4.00 4.44 18.10
N ASN A 208 4.59 3.80 17.10
CA ASN A 208 4.03 2.64 16.43
C ASN A 208 3.89 1.39 17.33
N PRO A 209 4.92 0.93 18.11
CA PRO A 209 4.76 -0.21 19.01
C PRO A 209 3.75 0.05 20.13
N ARG A 210 3.64 1.29 20.60
CA ARG A 210 2.64 1.68 21.58
C ARG A 210 1.22 1.48 21.06
N TYR A 211 0.91 1.93 19.85
CA TYR A 211 -0.40 1.65 19.22
C TYR A 211 -0.53 0.17 18.83
N GLY A 212 0.56 -0.49 18.47
CA GLY A 212 0.62 -1.93 18.26
C GLY A 212 0.17 -2.72 19.48
N SER A 213 0.38 -2.21 20.71
CA SER A 213 -0.08 -2.89 21.93
C SER A 213 -1.60 -3.05 22.01
N MET A 214 -2.36 -2.23 21.28
CA MET A 214 -3.80 -2.29 21.15
C MET A 214 -4.28 -3.16 19.98
N ASN A 215 -3.36 -3.64 19.14
CA ASN A 215 -3.67 -4.47 17.97
C ASN A 215 -3.13 -5.89 18.19
N GLU A 216 -4.04 -6.86 18.28
CA GLU A 216 -3.67 -8.28 18.54
C GLU A 216 -2.84 -8.90 17.42
N THR A 217 -2.92 -8.38 16.22
CA THR A 217 -2.18 -8.88 15.05
C THR A 217 -0.81 -8.21 14.86
N ALA A 218 -0.51 -7.13 15.60
CA ALA A 218 0.77 -6.45 15.49
C ALA A 218 1.91 -7.26 16.14
N GLN A 219 3.07 -7.29 15.48
CA GLN A 219 4.26 -7.97 15.98
C GLN A 219 4.89 -7.25 17.19
N TYR A 220 4.97 -5.92 17.14
CA TYR A 220 5.53 -5.09 18.21
C TYR A 220 4.41 -4.49 19.04
N ARG A 221 4.39 -4.86 20.34
CA ARG A 221 3.31 -4.54 21.27
C ARG A 221 3.89 -4.12 22.63
N PHE A 222 4.69 -3.06 22.63
CA PHE A 222 5.39 -2.55 23.80
C PHE A 222 5.60 -1.04 23.71
N ASP A 223 5.88 -0.40 24.84
CA ASP A 223 6.22 1.02 24.85
C ASP A 223 7.73 1.22 24.62
N LEU A 224 8.04 2.24 23.82
CA LEU A 224 9.39 2.78 23.65
C LEU A 224 9.35 4.29 23.82
N SER A 225 10.33 4.85 24.52
CA SER A 225 10.55 6.30 24.52
C SER A 225 11.32 6.73 23.25
N VAL A 226 11.25 8.01 22.94
CA VAL A 226 12.07 8.60 21.87
C VAL A 226 13.55 8.42 22.17
N GLU A 227 13.93 8.52 23.44
CA GLU A 227 15.29 8.33 23.94
C GLU A 227 15.77 6.90 23.72
N ASP A 228 14.94 5.90 24.02
CA ASP A 228 15.27 4.49 23.75
C ASP A 228 15.50 4.24 22.26
N VAL A 229 14.68 4.83 21.40
CA VAL A 229 14.83 4.70 19.96
C VAL A 229 16.14 5.35 19.47
N LEU A 230 16.48 6.53 19.99
CA LEU A 230 17.72 7.22 19.62
C LEU A 230 18.98 6.50 20.12
N ALA A 231 18.90 5.86 21.30
CA ALA A 231 19.99 5.12 21.90
C ALA A 231 20.18 3.71 21.31
N ASP A 232 19.23 3.23 20.52
CA ASP A 232 19.32 1.89 19.94
C ASP A 232 20.44 1.81 18.86
N ARG A 233 20.85 0.59 18.56
CA ARG A 233 21.94 0.30 17.63
C ARG A 233 21.73 0.97 16.26
N LEU A 234 22.75 1.70 15.82
CA LEU A 234 22.74 2.30 14.47
C LEU A 234 22.72 1.20 13.39
N VAL A 235 21.83 1.37 12.41
CA VAL A 235 21.73 0.53 11.20
C VAL A 235 22.39 1.24 10.02
N SER A 236 21.93 2.41 9.67
CA SER A 236 22.53 3.36 8.74
C SER A 236 21.98 4.74 9.07
N TYR A 237 22.84 5.71 9.38
CA TYR A 237 22.39 7.02 9.83
C TYR A 237 21.41 7.67 8.82
N PRO A 238 20.25 8.20 9.29
CA PRO A 238 19.83 8.45 10.67
C PRO A 238 19.10 7.27 11.36
N LEU A 239 19.01 6.11 10.73
CA LEU A 239 18.17 5.00 11.16
C LEU A 239 18.86 4.16 12.23
N THR A 240 18.23 4.06 13.40
CA THR A 240 18.52 3.02 14.40
C THR A 240 17.70 1.76 14.13
N ARG A 241 18.03 0.65 14.81
CA ARG A 241 17.27 -0.61 14.65
C ARG A 241 15.79 -0.43 14.98
N ALA A 242 15.45 0.34 16.01
CA ALA A 242 14.08 0.60 16.40
C ALA A 242 13.29 1.45 15.37
N MET A 243 13.97 2.13 14.46
CA MET A 243 13.37 2.88 13.37
C MET A 243 13.11 2.05 12.10
N CYS A 244 13.50 0.76 12.13
CA CYS A 244 13.31 -0.15 10.99
C CYS A 244 12.22 -1.17 11.32
N ALA A 245 11.33 -1.44 10.36
CA ALA A 245 10.31 -2.46 10.51
C ALA A 245 10.95 -3.85 10.71
N PRO A 246 10.37 -4.71 11.57
CA PRO A 246 10.85 -6.07 11.74
C PRO A 246 10.54 -6.92 10.50
N ILE A 247 11.34 -7.95 10.26
CA ILE A 247 10.94 -9.04 9.38
C ILE A 247 9.85 -9.86 10.06
N SER A 248 8.89 -10.37 9.29
CA SER A 248 7.72 -11.07 9.80
C SER A 248 7.28 -12.18 8.86
N ASP A 249 6.71 -13.24 9.44
CA ASP A 249 5.84 -14.17 8.74
C ASP A 249 4.39 -13.72 8.92
N GLY A 250 3.54 -14.01 7.94
CA GLY A 250 2.11 -13.74 8.03
C GLY A 250 1.38 -13.95 6.73
N ALA A 251 0.05 -13.88 6.80
CA ALA A 251 -0.82 -13.89 5.64
C ALA A 251 -2.03 -12.98 5.89
N ALA A 252 -2.55 -12.40 4.82
CA ALA A 252 -3.77 -11.62 4.85
C ALA A 252 -4.63 -11.91 3.62
N ALA A 253 -5.94 -11.80 3.79
CA ALA A 253 -6.90 -12.00 2.72
C ALA A 253 -8.03 -10.97 2.78
N ALA A 254 -8.56 -10.61 1.61
CA ALA A 254 -9.71 -9.73 1.47
C ALA A 254 -10.65 -10.24 0.39
N LEU A 255 -11.94 -10.23 0.66
CA LEU A 255 -13.00 -10.60 -0.27
C LEU A 255 -13.60 -9.35 -0.89
N VAL A 256 -13.59 -9.30 -2.22
CA VAL A 256 -14.13 -8.21 -3.03
C VAL A 256 -15.31 -8.71 -3.82
N CYS A 257 -16.42 -8.00 -3.79
CA CYS A 257 -17.59 -8.41 -4.57
C CYS A 257 -18.23 -7.27 -5.36
N SER A 258 -19.04 -7.66 -6.35
CA SER A 258 -19.90 -6.76 -7.11
C SER A 258 -21.11 -6.32 -6.27
N GLU A 259 -21.74 -5.22 -6.66
CA GLU A 259 -22.98 -4.78 -6.03
C GLU A 259 -24.11 -5.82 -6.17
N ALA A 260 -24.16 -6.51 -7.31
CA ALA A 260 -25.15 -7.56 -7.54
C ALA A 260 -24.96 -8.72 -6.56
N TYR A 261 -23.74 -9.17 -6.36
CA TYR A 261 -23.42 -10.21 -5.38
C TYR A 261 -23.69 -9.72 -3.95
N LEU A 262 -23.28 -8.49 -3.59
CA LEU A 262 -23.52 -7.91 -2.27
C LEU A 262 -25.00 -7.94 -1.88
N ARG A 263 -25.90 -7.67 -2.83
CA ARG A 263 -27.34 -7.69 -2.59
C ARG A 263 -27.91 -9.07 -2.26
N THR A 264 -27.20 -10.15 -2.60
CA THR A 264 -27.60 -11.53 -2.26
C THR A 264 -27.20 -11.93 -0.83
N LEU A 265 -26.31 -11.16 -0.20
CA LEU A 265 -25.77 -11.46 1.12
C LEU A 265 -26.70 -11.01 2.26
N PRO A 266 -26.50 -11.54 3.48
CA PRO A 266 -27.24 -11.10 4.66
C PRO A 266 -27.13 -9.60 4.87
N ARG A 267 -28.19 -8.98 5.39
CA ARG A 267 -28.24 -7.53 5.62
C ARG A 267 -27.10 -7.02 6.51
N ALA A 268 -26.68 -7.83 7.47
CA ALA A 268 -25.55 -7.51 8.34
C ALA A 268 -24.25 -7.31 7.53
N THR A 269 -23.94 -8.22 6.61
CA THR A 269 -22.78 -8.11 5.70
C THR A 269 -22.91 -6.91 4.76
N GLN A 270 -24.10 -6.70 4.19
CA GLN A 270 -24.35 -5.52 3.33
C GLN A 270 -24.07 -4.20 4.07
N ASN A 271 -24.46 -4.09 5.34
CA ASN A 271 -24.29 -2.87 6.14
C ASN A 271 -22.82 -2.61 6.52
N ARG A 272 -22.00 -3.64 6.58
CA ARG A 272 -20.54 -3.56 6.87
C ARG A 272 -19.68 -3.39 5.62
N ALA A 273 -20.23 -3.64 4.45
CA ALA A 273 -19.49 -3.59 3.21
C ALA A 273 -18.86 -2.20 2.97
N ILE A 274 -17.60 -2.20 2.59
CA ILE A 274 -16.82 -0.98 2.31
C ILE A 274 -16.68 -0.82 0.80
N ARG A 275 -17.22 0.26 0.25
CA ARG A 275 -17.08 0.56 -1.18
C ARG A 275 -15.63 0.94 -1.50
N VAL A 276 -15.04 0.31 -2.49
CA VAL A 276 -13.76 0.71 -3.06
C VAL A 276 -14.01 1.93 -3.94
N ALA A 277 -13.62 3.10 -3.47
CA ALA A 277 -13.84 4.36 -4.20
C ALA A 277 -12.92 4.46 -5.41
N ALA A 278 -11.66 4.11 -5.25
CA ALA A 278 -10.65 4.00 -6.32
C ALA A 278 -9.50 3.11 -5.88
N ILE A 279 -8.77 2.60 -6.86
CA ILE A 279 -7.48 1.93 -6.64
C ILE A 279 -6.55 2.33 -7.79
N ALA A 280 -5.32 2.78 -7.46
CA ALA A 280 -4.36 3.26 -8.43
C ALA A 280 -2.96 2.68 -8.16
N PHE A 281 -2.27 2.34 -9.23
CA PHE A 281 -0.89 1.92 -9.23
C PHE A 281 -0.06 2.78 -10.16
N THR A 282 1.22 2.96 -9.81
CA THR A 282 2.23 3.60 -10.64
C THR A 282 3.51 2.79 -10.59
N SER A 283 4.23 2.75 -11.69
CA SER A 283 5.59 2.22 -11.70
C SER A 283 6.59 3.32 -11.32
N GLY A 284 7.69 2.93 -10.73
CA GLY A 284 8.82 3.80 -10.49
C GLY A 284 9.43 4.28 -11.81
N THR A 285 10.08 5.42 -11.75
CA THR A 285 10.95 5.95 -12.80
C THR A 285 12.22 6.47 -12.15
N PHE A 286 13.27 6.61 -12.93
CA PHE A 286 14.44 7.34 -12.49
C PHE A 286 14.03 8.76 -12.11
N ARG A 287 14.33 9.14 -10.88
CA ARG A 287 14.05 10.47 -10.34
C ARG A 287 15.18 10.89 -9.43
N ALA A 288 15.40 12.18 -9.32
CA ALA A 288 16.29 12.71 -8.30
C ALA A 288 15.71 12.42 -6.89
N PRO A 289 16.55 12.18 -5.88
CA PRO A 289 16.07 11.90 -4.52
C PRO A 289 15.28 13.04 -3.85
N ASP A 290 15.39 14.27 -4.36
CA ASP A 290 14.63 15.45 -3.95
C ASP A 290 13.31 15.63 -4.73
N GLU A 291 13.03 14.78 -5.71
CA GLU A 291 11.76 14.79 -6.43
C GLU A 291 10.68 13.98 -5.71
N PRO A 292 9.39 14.31 -5.92
CA PRO A 292 8.28 13.58 -5.33
C PRO A 292 8.32 12.09 -5.69
N GLY A 293 8.07 11.23 -4.70
CA GLY A 293 8.02 9.79 -4.89
C GLY A 293 6.82 9.32 -5.73
N LEU A 294 6.90 8.08 -6.20
CA LEU A 294 5.83 7.44 -6.99
C LEU A 294 4.47 7.41 -6.26
N SER A 295 4.47 7.38 -4.92
CA SER A 295 3.25 7.43 -4.10
C SER A 295 2.43 8.70 -4.33
N ARG A 296 3.08 9.84 -4.62
CA ARG A 296 2.37 11.09 -4.99
C ARG A 296 1.56 10.91 -6.26
N ALA A 297 2.16 10.32 -7.29
CA ALA A 297 1.47 10.08 -8.57
C ALA A 297 0.32 9.08 -8.41
N ALA A 298 0.51 8.03 -7.60
CA ALA A 298 -0.55 7.06 -7.28
C ALA A 298 -1.70 7.73 -6.52
N ALA A 299 -1.40 8.54 -5.49
CA ALA A 299 -2.39 9.27 -4.71
C ALA A 299 -3.20 10.23 -5.58
N GLN A 300 -2.55 11.03 -6.43
CA GLN A 300 -3.23 11.94 -7.34
C GLN A 300 -4.20 11.23 -8.29
N ARG A 301 -3.79 10.08 -8.85
CA ARG A 301 -4.65 9.25 -9.70
C ARG A 301 -5.85 8.71 -8.93
N ALA A 302 -5.62 8.22 -7.70
CA ALA A 302 -6.69 7.67 -6.87
C ALA A 302 -7.69 8.77 -6.45
N TYR A 303 -7.20 9.92 -6.02
CA TYR A 303 -8.05 11.07 -5.66
C TYR A 303 -8.88 11.56 -6.84
N ALA A 304 -8.26 11.71 -8.02
CA ALA A 304 -8.97 12.12 -9.23
C ALA A 304 -10.04 11.10 -9.62
N ALA A 305 -9.75 9.81 -9.56
CA ALA A 305 -10.71 8.75 -9.88
C ALA A 305 -11.85 8.65 -8.85
N ALA A 306 -11.58 8.91 -7.57
CA ALA A 306 -12.58 8.90 -6.51
C ALA A 306 -13.38 10.21 -6.40
N GLY A 307 -12.92 11.30 -7.01
CA GLY A 307 -13.51 12.63 -6.90
C GLY A 307 -13.37 13.25 -5.50
N ILE A 308 -12.28 12.94 -4.80
CA ILE A 308 -11.97 13.45 -3.44
C ILE A 308 -10.56 14.03 -3.43
N GLY A 309 -10.18 14.66 -2.31
CA GLY A 309 -8.83 15.17 -2.04
C GLY A 309 -8.27 14.63 -0.73
N ALA A 310 -7.02 14.99 -0.44
CA ALA A 310 -6.34 14.59 0.80
C ALA A 310 -7.11 15.05 2.06
N ALA A 311 -7.81 16.18 2.00
CA ALA A 311 -8.60 16.71 3.12
C ALA A 311 -9.86 15.90 3.44
N ASP A 312 -10.28 15.02 2.54
CA ASP A 312 -11.45 14.14 2.72
C ASP A 312 -11.09 12.79 3.35
N ILE A 313 -9.81 12.57 3.63
CA ILE A 313 -9.29 11.33 4.23
C ILE A 313 -9.32 11.45 5.76
N ASP A 314 -10.05 10.57 6.41
CA ASP A 314 -10.14 10.50 7.87
C ASP A 314 -9.04 9.60 8.47
N VAL A 315 -8.68 8.51 7.79
CA VAL A 315 -7.69 7.50 8.24
C VAL A 315 -6.84 7.08 7.05
N ALA A 316 -5.54 6.95 7.27
CA ALA A 316 -4.60 6.43 6.28
C ALA A 316 -3.70 5.37 6.92
N GLU A 317 -3.48 4.29 6.18
CA GLU A 317 -2.46 3.30 6.45
C GLU A 317 -1.37 3.44 5.40
N VAL A 318 -0.12 3.54 5.82
CA VAL A 318 1.01 3.83 4.94
C VAL A 318 2.10 2.76 5.04
N HIS A 319 2.87 2.60 3.96
CA HIS A 319 4.06 1.76 3.97
C HIS A 319 5.20 2.47 4.69
N ASP A 320 5.60 1.93 5.83
CA ASP A 320 6.61 2.48 6.72
C ASP A 320 7.74 1.48 7.04
N ALA A 321 8.37 0.92 6.01
CA ALA A 321 9.54 0.03 6.18
C ALA A 321 10.61 0.62 7.12
N THR A 322 10.63 1.94 7.25
CA THR A 322 11.34 2.69 8.28
C THR A 322 10.45 3.84 8.78
N SER A 323 10.73 4.36 9.96
CA SER A 323 9.98 5.50 10.53
C SER A 323 10.02 6.75 9.65
N PHE A 324 11.04 6.91 8.79
CA PHE A 324 11.06 7.95 7.76
C PHE A 324 9.93 7.74 6.72
N GLY A 325 9.57 6.49 6.45
CA GLY A 325 8.49 6.17 5.51
C GLY A 325 7.18 6.83 5.88
N GLU A 326 6.77 6.81 7.15
CA GLU A 326 5.54 7.48 7.61
C GLU A 326 5.58 8.98 7.35
N ILE A 327 6.68 9.65 7.68
CA ILE A 327 6.89 11.08 7.45
C ILE A 327 6.77 11.40 5.96
N PHE A 328 7.49 10.66 5.14
CA PHE A 328 7.51 10.85 3.69
C PHE A 328 6.15 10.57 3.04
N GLN A 329 5.47 9.51 3.46
CA GLN A 329 4.14 9.18 2.91
C GLN A 329 3.09 10.21 3.28
N ALA A 330 3.12 10.78 4.49
CA ALA A 330 2.22 11.88 4.87
C ALA A 330 2.32 13.06 3.89
N GLU A 331 3.53 13.40 3.46
CA GLU A 331 3.78 14.45 2.46
C GLU A 331 3.36 14.01 1.05
N MET A 332 3.68 12.77 0.65
CA MET A 332 3.34 12.25 -0.67
C MET A 332 1.84 12.12 -0.88
N LEU A 333 1.10 11.76 0.16
CA LEU A 333 -0.37 11.68 0.14
C LEU A 333 -1.05 13.06 0.24
N GLY A 334 -0.28 14.12 0.53
CA GLY A 334 -0.78 15.49 0.60
C GLY A 334 -1.47 15.84 1.91
N PHE A 335 -1.20 15.11 2.99
CA PHE A 335 -1.72 15.43 4.33
C PHE A 335 -1.02 16.62 4.96
N CYS A 336 0.19 16.92 4.52
CA CYS A 336 0.99 18.10 4.86
C CYS A 336 1.88 18.50 3.68
N SER A 337 2.51 19.68 3.79
CA SER A 337 3.46 20.18 2.79
C SER A 337 4.78 19.39 2.86
N PRO A 338 5.57 19.36 1.78
CA PRO A 338 6.93 18.83 1.84
C PRO A 338 7.76 19.52 2.93
N GLY A 339 8.40 18.75 3.78
CA GLY A 339 9.16 19.21 4.95
C GLY A 339 8.37 19.27 6.26
N ASP A 340 7.05 19.28 6.21
CA ASP A 340 6.20 19.36 7.41
C ASP A 340 5.85 17.96 8.00
N GLY A 341 6.18 16.89 7.31
CA GLY A 341 5.79 15.52 7.70
C GLY A 341 6.29 15.12 9.08
N GLY A 342 7.51 15.52 9.44
CA GLY A 342 8.06 15.25 10.78
C GLY A 342 7.28 15.90 11.91
N ALA A 343 6.85 17.15 11.73
CA ALA A 343 5.99 17.86 12.68
C ALA A 343 4.57 17.27 12.68
N PHE A 344 4.02 16.97 11.51
CA PHE A 344 2.69 16.39 11.35
C PHE A 344 2.54 15.06 12.11
N VAL A 345 3.47 14.12 11.91
CA VAL A 345 3.49 12.82 12.57
C VAL A 345 3.71 12.96 14.08
N GLY A 346 4.58 13.89 14.51
CA GLY A 346 4.83 14.18 15.92
C GLY A 346 3.59 14.72 16.65
N VAL A 347 2.80 15.59 16.02
CA VAL A 347 1.55 16.14 16.58
C VAL A 347 0.47 15.05 16.68
N GLN A 348 0.38 14.15 15.73
CA GLN A 348 -0.55 13.00 15.81
C GLN A 348 -0.25 12.09 17.02
N GLY A 349 0.99 12.09 17.49
CA GLY A 349 1.43 11.39 18.68
C GLY A 349 1.29 12.17 20.01
N SER A 350 0.69 13.36 20.03
CA SER A 350 0.55 14.19 21.25
C SER A 350 -0.48 13.60 22.24
N PRO A 351 -0.20 13.65 23.55
CA PRO A 351 -1.10 13.13 24.59
C PRO A 351 -2.53 13.67 24.51
N ASP A 352 -2.69 14.96 24.26
CA ASP A 352 -4.01 15.64 24.23
C ASP A 352 -4.99 15.15 23.14
N ARG A 353 -4.47 14.62 22.03
CA ARG A 353 -5.32 13.98 21.00
C ARG A 353 -5.49 12.48 21.26
N ARG A 354 -4.51 11.85 21.96
CA ARG A 354 -4.54 10.42 22.29
C ARG A 354 -5.66 10.09 23.25
N ASP A 355 -5.85 10.88 24.29
CA ASP A 355 -6.83 10.63 25.34
C ASP A 355 -8.25 10.69 24.79
N ARG A 356 -8.52 11.61 23.88
CA ARG A 356 -9.82 11.67 23.17
C ARG A 356 -10.07 10.46 22.27
N ALA A 357 -9.10 10.03 21.47
CA ALA A 357 -9.25 8.87 20.60
C ALA A 357 -9.36 7.56 21.39
N LEU A 358 -8.65 7.44 22.51
CA LEU A 358 -8.73 6.29 23.42
C LEU A 358 -10.05 6.27 24.20
N ASP A 359 -10.55 7.42 24.60
CA ASP A 359 -11.84 7.53 25.27
C ASP A 359 -12.99 7.21 24.32
N ASP A 360 -12.93 7.62 23.06
CA ASP A 360 -13.90 7.26 22.02
C ASP A 360 -13.89 5.75 21.73
N LEU A 361 -12.71 5.10 21.71
CA LEU A 361 -12.59 3.65 21.54
C LEU A 361 -13.07 2.88 22.78
N ARG A 362 -12.75 3.35 24.01
CA ARG A 362 -13.19 2.76 25.28
C ARG A 362 -14.67 2.92 25.52
N ALA A 363 -15.25 4.02 25.05
CA ALA A 363 -16.67 4.29 25.18
C ALA A 363 -17.55 3.40 24.30
N GLY A 364 -16.96 2.55 23.44
CA GLY A 364 -17.71 1.66 22.54
C GLY A 364 -18.66 2.43 21.61
N SER A 365 -18.39 3.73 21.42
CA SER A 365 -19.23 4.54 20.53
C SER A 365 -19.04 4.05 19.10
N PRO A 366 -20.05 3.48 18.44
CA PRO A 366 -20.00 3.32 17.02
C PRO A 366 -19.73 4.71 16.46
N ALA A 367 -18.72 4.83 15.59
CA ALA A 367 -18.46 6.06 14.87
C ALA A 367 -19.79 6.53 14.25
N THR A 368 -20.50 7.37 14.98
CA THR A 368 -21.75 7.94 14.49
C THR A 368 -21.37 8.77 13.29
N ARG A 369 -21.78 8.31 12.12
CA ARG A 369 -21.85 9.09 10.90
C ARG A 369 -22.52 10.42 11.25
N ARG A 370 -21.76 11.42 11.65
CA ARG A 370 -22.17 12.80 11.52
C ARG A 370 -22.00 13.14 10.05
N GLY A 371 -23.03 12.80 9.27
CA GLY A 371 -23.23 13.42 7.98
C GLY A 371 -23.18 14.93 8.22
N ARG A 372 -22.18 15.60 7.66
CA ARG A 372 -22.19 17.04 7.53
C ARG A 372 -23.44 17.39 6.71
N ARG A 373 -24.47 17.87 7.39
CA ARG A 373 -25.56 18.59 6.74
C ARG A 373 -24.90 19.80 6.05
N ALA A 374 -25.08 19.89 4.76
CA ALA A 374 -24.83 21.12 4.03
C ALA A 374 -25.46 22.31 4.79
N PRO A 375 -24.79 23.47 4.87
CA PRO A 375 -25.38 24.63 5.55
C PRO A 375 -26.68 24.98 4.88
N GLY A 376 -27.75 24.95 5.65
CA GLY A 376 -29.11 25.18 5.22
C GLY A 376 -29.26 26.53 4.53
N SER A 377 -29.73 26.51 3.30
CA SER A 377 -30.26 27.68 2.61
C SER A 377 -31.38 28.28 3.44
N ARG A 378 -31.15 29.44 4.00
CA ARG A 378 -32.22 30.27 4.57
C ARG A 378 -33.19 30.64 3.46
N SER A 379 -34.38 30.09 3.55
CA SER A 379 -35.56 30.51 2.78
C SER A 379 -35.94 31.94 3.19
N THR A 380 -35.62 32.91 2.36
CA THR A 380 -36.28 34.22 2.42
C THR A 380 -37.34 34.24 1.33
N ARG A 381 -38.57 34.37 1.77
CA ARG A 381 -39.76 34.59 0.94
C ARG A 381 -39.59 35.84 0.09
N ARG A 382 -39.90 35.71 -1.20
CA ARG A 382 -40.02 36.79 -2.18
C ARG A 382 -41.35 37.53 -2.03
N PRO A 383 -41.40 38.76 -2.60
CA PRO A 383 -42.57 39.13 -3.38
C PRO A 383 -42.26 39.21 -4.89
N ALA A 384 -43.33 39.02 -5.66
CA ALA A 384 -43.38 38.90 -7.09
C ALA A 384 -43.11 40.21 -7.83
N GLY A 385 -42.44 40.13 -9.01
CA GLY A 385 -42.28 41.26 -9.94
C GLY A 385 -41.78 40.85 -11.32
N LYS A 386 -42.72 40.73 -12.24
CA LYS A 386 -42.74 40.96 -13.70
C LYS A 386 -41.50 40.78 -14.58
N ARG A 387 -41.65 39.83 -15.53
CA ARG A 387 -41.30 39.77 -16.96
C ARG A 387 -40.21 40.70 -17.53
N ARG A 388 -39.25 40.10 -18.26
CA ARG A 388 -38.97 40.37 -19.68
C ARG A 388 -38.16 39.24 -20.30
N ARG A 389 -38.55 38.89 -21.54
CA ARG A 389 -37.86 37.94 -22.47
C ARG A 389 -36.65 38.65 -23.10
N HIS A 390 -35.56 37.93 -23.33
CA HIS A 390 -34.72 38.10 -24.52
C HIS A 390 -34.07 36.80 -24.95
N HIS A 391 -34.19 36.51 -26.23
CA HIS A 391 -33.51 35.46 -26.99
C HIS A 391 -32.01 35.74 -27.12
N GLY A 392 -31.20 34.66 -27.17
CA GLY A 392 -29.82 34.72 -27.60
C GLY A 392 -29.27 33.30 -27.80
N ALA A 393 -29.33 32.85 -29.06
CA ALA A 393 -28.70 31.59 -29.49
C ALA A 393 -27.18 31.76 -29.58
N GLY A 394 -26.43 30.80 -29.04
CA GLY A 394 -24.97 30.74 -29.16
C GLY A 394 -24.52 29.30 -29.42
N ARG A 395 -24.05 29.10 -30.62
CA ARG A 395 -23.68 27.85 -31.29
C ARG A 395 -22.51 27.12 -30.62
N SER A 396 -22.68 25.85 -30.43
CA SER A 396 -21.63 24.86 -30.19
C SER A 396 -20.69 24.74 -31.39
N ARG A 397 -19.39 24.84 -31.19
CA ARG A 397 -18.37 24.42 -32.15
C ARG A 397 -17.77 23.09 -31.72
N LEU A 398 -18.11 22.03 -32.44
CA LEU A 398 -17.35 20.78 -32.48
C LEU A 398 -16.05 21.03 -33.26
N LEU A 399 -14.93 20.71 -32.66
CA LEU A 399 -13.66 20.56 -33.36
C LEU A 399 -13.49 19.09 -33.74
N ARG A 400 -13.60 18.77 -35.00
CA ARG A 400 -13.15 17.51 -35.61
C ARG A 400 -11.68 17.69 -35.98
N LEU A 401 -10.83 16.76 -35.54
CA LEU A 401 -9.49 16.57 -36.09
C LEU A 401 -9.54 15.41 -37.08
N HIS A 402 -9.19 15.72 -38.33
CA HIS A 402 -9.00 14.75 -39.42
C HIS A 402 -7.59 14.11 -39.31
N PRO A 403 -7.41 12.85 -39.74
CA PRO A 403 -6.09 12.25 -39.88
C PRO A 403 -5.49 12.63 -41.24
N GLY A 404 -4.20 13.01 -41.23
CA GLY A 404 -3.41 13.25 -42.42
C GLY A 404 -2.51 12.06 -42.74
N GLU A 405 -2.60 11.67 -44.00
CA GLU A 405 -1.81 10.64 -44.69
C GLU A 405 -0.32 11.00 -44.76
N GLY A 406 0.58 10.08 -44.61
CA GLY A 406 1.36 9.31 -45.51
C GLY A 406 2.44 10.09 -46.32
N VAL A 407 3.68 9.71 -46.17
CA VAL A 407 4.64 9.65 -47.30
C VAL A 407 5.65 8.53 -47.04
N ALA A 408 5.77 7.69 -48.06
CA ALA A 408 6.72 6.59 -48.18
C ALA A 408 8.10 7.09 -48.69
N GLY A 409 9.12 6.24 -48.47
CA GLY A 409 10.21 6.15 -49.44
C GLY A 409 11.61 6.21 -48.86
N GLY A 410 12.40 5.15 -49.06
CA GLY A 410 13.84 5.26 -49.10
C GLY A 410 14.59 3.97 -48.77
N HIS A 411 14.80 3.14 -49.77
CA HIS A 411 15.71 1.99 -49.78
C HIS A 411 17.18 2.33 -49.42
N GLY A 412 17.85 1.42 -48.73
CA GLY A 412 19.27 1.40 -48.63
C GLY A 412 19.78 0.03 -48.14
N ARG A 413 20.30 -0.79 -49.09
CA ARG A 413 20.85 -2.13 -48.89
C ARG A 413 22.27 -2.07 -48.28
N GLY A 414 22.56 -2.94 -47.36
CA GLY A 414 23.63 -3.89 -47.03
C GLY A 414 25.10 -3.56 -47.42
N PRO A 415 26.09 -4.46 -47.20
CA PRO A 415 26.13 -5.77 -46.54
C PRO A 415 27.44 -6.03 -45.72
N HIS A 416 27.56 -7.26 -45.15
CA HIS A 416 28.75 -8.03 -44.68
C HIS A 416 29.45 -7.54 -43.41
N GLY A 417 29.91 -8.34 -42.53
CA GLY A 417 30.24 -9.76 -42.42
C GLY A 417 31.19 -9.97 -41.23
N HIS A 418 31.16 -11.14 -40.70
CA HIS A 418 31.91 -11.84 -39.66
C HIS A 418 31.36 -11.83 -38.25
#